data_2e950fcd0958ffde408117ea76e22744
#
_entry.id   2e950fcd0958ffde408117ea76e22744
#
_cell.length_a   1.000
_cell.length_b   1.000
_cell.length_c   1.000
_cell.angle_alpha   90.00
_cell.angle_beta   90.00
_cell.angle_gamma   90.00
#
_symmetry.space_group_name_H-M   'P 1'
#
loop_
_entity.id
_entity.type
_entity.pdbx_description
1 polymer ?
#
loop_
_entity_poly.entity_id
_entity_poly.type
_entity_poly.pdbx_seq_one_letter_code
_entity_poly.pdbx_strand_id
1 'polypeptide(L)'
;VDERKNTILKMANDIAHAKGLRLRDDAGLLEEVCGLVEWPNVLCGRIDETFMNLPDEVLVTSMRVHQKYFALENENGDIAPYFLAVANRKSDIQTDSLIIKGNERVLRARLSDALFFWQTDQNKSLKEYREKLGSITFYKGLGQVSQKVDRMERLAALIASFIPECS
;
A
#
# COMPACT_ATOMS: atom_id res chain seq x y z
N VAL A 1 -10.06 23.32 6.41
CA VAL A 1 -9.88 21.92 6.01
C VAL A 1 -10.03 21.80 4.50
N ASP A 2 -11.16 22.23 3.93
CA ASP A 2 -11.46 22.06 2.50
C ASP A 2 -10.48 22.82 1.57
N GLU A 3 -10.07 24.00 1.94
CA GLU A 3 -9.06 24.77 1.21
C GLU A 3 -7.71 23.98 1.12
N ARG A 4 -7.32 23.34 2.22
CA ARG A 4 -6.10 22.55 2.30
C ARG A 4 -6.17 21.28 1.46
N LYS A 5 -7.30 20.58 1.47
CA LYS A 5 -7.57 19.45 0.59
C LYS A 5 -7.48 19.85 -0.88
N ASN A 6 -8.15 20.94 -1.25
CA ASN A 6 -8.12 21.46 -2.62
C ASN A 6 -6.71 21.85 -3.05
N THR A 7 -5.92 22.42 -2.14
CA THR A 7 -4.52 22.77 -2.41
C THR A 7 -3.68 21.51 -2.67
N ILE A 8 -3.81 20.47 -1.83
CA ILE A 8 -3.11 19.19 -2.02
C ILE A 8 -3.51 18.55 -3.35
N LEU A 9 -4.80 18.42 -3.63
CA LEU A 9 -5.31 17.83 -4.87
C LEU A 9 -4.83 18.60 -6.10
N LYS A 10 -4.90 19.93 -6.08
CA LYS A 10 -4.43 20.75 -7.18
C LYS A 10 -2.95 20.51 -7.47
N MET A 11 -2.09 20.62 -6.44
CA MET A 11 -0.64 20.40 -6.61
C MET A 11 -0.34 18.97 -7.07
N ALA A 12 -1.03 17.98 -6.52
CA ALA A 12 -0.85 16.58 -6.89
C ALA A 12 -1.23 16.33 -8.36
N ASN A 13 -2.37 16.86 -8.79
CA ASN A 13 -2.82 16.74 -10.19
C ASN A 13 -1.91 17.50 -11.15
N ASP A 14 -1.45 18.70 -10.80
CA ASP A 14 -0.52 19.47 -11.65
C ASP A 14 0.79 18.68 -11.86
N ILE A 15 1.32 18.03 -10.82
CA ILE A 15 2.51 17.17 -10.91
C ILE A 15 2.23 15.92 -11.75
N ALA A 16 1.10 15.25 -11.53
CA ALA A 16 0.72 14.06 -12.29
C ALA A 16 0.58 14.39 -13.79
N HIS A 17 -0.16 15.43 -14.12
CA HIS A 17 -0.38 15.87 -15.50
C HIS A 17 0.94 16.26 -16.21
N ALA A 18 1.87 16.93 -15.50
CA ALA A 18 3.18 17.26 -16.05
C ALA A 18 4.02 16.02 -16.42
N LYS A 19 3.64 14.83 -15.92
CA LYS A 19 4.27 13.54 -16.23
C LYS A 19 3.43 12.68 -17.18
N GLY A 20 2.28 13.15 -17.65
CA GLY A 20 1.33 12.35 -18.45
C GLY A 20 0.68 11.23 -17.63
N LEU A 21 0.53 11.43 -16.32
CA LEU A 21 -0.01 10.47 -15.37
C LEU A 21 -1.28 11.03 -14.70
N ARG A 22 -1.96 10.19 -13.94
CA ARG A 22 -3.10 10.56 -13.11
C ARG A 22 -2.80 10.26 -11.63
N LEU A 23 -3.36 11.09 -10.77
CA LEU A 23 -3.40 10.79 -9.33
C LEU A 23 -4.39 9.63 -9.11
N ARG A 24 -3.92 8.54 -8.47
CA ARG A 24 -4.82 7.48 -8.03
C ARG A 24 -5.73 7.99 -6.92
N ASP A 25 -7.04 7.78 -7.07
CA ASP A 25 -8.01 8.26 -6.10
C ASP A 25 -7.89 7.53 -4.76
N ASP A 26 -7.72 8.29 -3.68
CA ASP A 26 -7.71 7.81 -2.30
C ASP A 26 -8.21 8.91 -1.36
N ALA A 27 -9.53 9.03 -1.27
CA ALA A 27 -10.18 10.03 -0.42
C ALA A 27 -9.82 9.87 1.06
N GLY A 28 -9.64 8.62 1.52
CA GLY A 28 -9.26 8.33 2.90
C GLY A 28 -7.85 8.80 3.23
N LEU A 29 -6.89 8.58 2.33
CA LEU A 29 -5.52 9.06 2.49
C LEU A 29 -5.48 10.60 2.44
N LEU A 30 -6.24 11.21 1.53
CA LEU A 30 -6.33 12.67 1.43
C LEU A 30 -6.84 13.29 2.74
N GLU A 31 -7.88 12.71 3.34
CA GLU A 31 -8.42 13.15 4.63
C GLU A 31 -7.36 13.07 5.73
N GLU A 32 -6.68 11.94 5.82
CA GLU A 32 -5.63 11.70 6.80
C GLU A 32 -4.48 12.69 6.63
N VAL A 33 -3.93 12.82 5.43
CA VAL A 33 -2.80 13.72 5.13
C VAL A 33 -3.17 15.17 5.36
N CYS A 34 -4.39 15.58 4.98
CA CYS A 34 -4.89 16.93 5.24
C CYS A 34 -4.92 17.27 6.75
N GLY A 35 -5.16 16.27 7.60
CA GLY A 35 -5.09 16.41 9.06
C GLY A 35 -3.67 16.53 9.62
N LEU A 36 -2.67 16.04 8.91
CA LEU A 36 -1.27 16.00 9.35
C LEU A 36 -0.46 17.23 8.96
N VAL A 37 -0.92 18.07 8.02
CA VAL A 37 -0.18 19.21 7.52
C VAL A 37 -0.98 20.51 7.64
N GLU A 38 -0.29 21.60 7.95
CA GLU A 38 -0.86 22.95 7.95
C GLU A 38 -0.46 23.72 6.69
N TRP A 39 0.74 23.47 6.21
CA TRP A 39 1.32 24.11 5.03
C TRP A 39 1.72 23.06 3.99
N PRO A 40 0.78 22.57 3.19
CA PRO A 40 1.04 21.47 2.28
C PRO A 40 2.00 21.87 1.15
N ASN A 41 3.03 21.04 0.96
CA ASN A 41 3.95 21.07 -0.17
C ASN A 41 4.04 19.67 -0.75
N VAL A 42 3.51 19.47 -1.95
CA VAL A 42 3.48 18.14 -2.61
C VAL A 42 4.79 17.91 -3.36
N LEU A 43 5.47 16.84 -3.02
CA LEU A 43 6.77 16.45 -3.58
C LEU A 43 6.63 15.12 -4.32
N CYS A 44 7.27 15.00 -5.49
CA CYS A 44 7.26 13.80 -6.29
C CYS A 44 8.60 13.07 -6.20
N GLY A 45 8.56 11.82 -5.72
CA GLY A 45 9.69 10.89 -5.74
C GLY A 45 9.52 9.77 -6.76
N ARG A 46 10.60 9.02 -7.02
CA ARG A 46 10.61 7.86 -7.90
C ARG A 46 10.62 6.56 -7.10
N ILE A 47 9.93 5.57 -7.64
CA ILE A 47 10.04 4.18 -7.23
C ILE A 47 11.12 3.53 -8.09
N ASP A 48 11.99 2.72 -7.49
CA ASP A 48 12.99 1.96 -8.23
C ASP A 48 12.29 0.92 -9.11
N GLU A 49 12.70 0.83 -10.37
CA GLU A 49 12.07 -0.04 -11.37
C GLU A 49 12.10 -1.53 -10.99
N THR A 50 13.06 -1.93 -10.15
CA THR A 50 13.15 -3.30 -9.63
C THR A 50 11.92 -3.73 -8.85
N PHE A 51 11.18 -2.79 -8.26
CA PHE A 51 9.97 -3.07 -7.49
C PHE A 51 8.67 -3.05 -8.31
N MET A 52 8.72 -2.55 -9.54
CA MET A 52 7.54 -2.44 -10.39
C MET A 52 6.99 -3.80 -10.89
N ASN A 53 7.69 -4.90 -10.58
CA ASN A 53 7.19 -6.26 -10.78
C ASN A 53 6.36 -6.79 -9.60
N LEU A 54 6.26 -6.04 -8.50
CA LEU A 54 5.35 -6.35 -7.41
C LEU A 54 3.90 -6.09 -7.83
N PRO A 55 2.93 -6.85 -7.29
CA PRO A 55 1.52 -6.53 -7.48
C PRO A 55 1.20 -5.10 -7.03
N ASP A 56 0.30 -4.44 -7.75
CA ASP A 56 -0.11 -3.06 -7.48
C ASP A 56 -0.62 -2.89 -6.05
N GLU A 57 -1.33 -3.88 -5.51
CA GLU A 57 -1.83 -3.87 -4.14
C GLU A 57 -0.70 -3.82 -3.11
N VAL A 58 0.41 -4.51 -3.37
CA VAL A 58 1.59 -4.51 -2.49
C VAL A 58 2.28 -3.16 -2.54
N LEU A 59 2.44 -2.58 -3.75
CA LEU A 59 3.02 -1.25 -3.94
C LEU A 59 2.17 -0.18 -3.23
N VAL A 60 0.87 -0.14 -3.52
CA VAL A 60 -0.06 0.85 -2.96
C VAL A 60 -0.14 0.73 -1.44
N THR A 61 -0.26 -0.49 -0.91
CA THR A 61 -0.32 -0.70 0.54
C THR A 61 0.95 -0.22 1.24
N SER A 62 2.12 -0.53 0.68
CA SER A 62 3.40 -0.11 1.23
C SER A 62 3.55 1.41 1.25
N MET A 63 3.11 2.08 0.20
CA MET A 63 3.13 3.55 0.11
C MET A 63 2.11 4.19 1.06
N ARG A 64 0.87 3.73 1.02
CA ARG A 64 -0.26 4.30 1.74
C ARG A 64 -0.19 4.11 3.25
N VAL A 65 -0.06 2.85 3.70
CA VAL A 65 -0.22 2.50 5.12
C VAL A 65 0.96 3.03 5.95
N HIS A 66 2.18 2.87 5.46
CA HIS A 66 3.37 3.17 6.24
C HIS A 66 3.92 4.58 6.02
N GLN A 67 3.79 5.12 4.81
CA GLN A 67 4.45 6.38 4.42
C GLN A 67 3.48 7.51 4.11
N LYS A 68 2.19 7.24 3.97
CA LYS A 68 1.17 8.22 3.60
C LYS A 68 1.46 8.89 2.25
N TYR A 69 1.99 8.08 1.31
CA TYR A 69 2.26 8.54 -0.05
C TYR A 69 1.09 8.20 -0.98
N PHE A 70 0.81 9.11 -1.90
CA PHE A 70 -0.14 8.90 -2.97
C PHE A 70 0.55 8.21 -4.16
N ALA A 71 -0.14 7.26 -4.76
CA ALA A 71 0.29 6.59 -5.98
C ALA A 71 -0.12 7.40 -7.21
N LEU A 72 0.69 7.32 -8.26
CA LEU A 72 0.35 7.78 -9.59
C LEU A 72 0.11 6.57 -10.50
N GLU A 73 -0.79 6.72 -11.45
CA GLU A 73 -1.15 5.68 -12.42
C GLU A 73 -1.12 6.22 -13.85
N ASN A 74 -0.90 5.32 -14.81
CA ASN A 74 -1.01 5.62 -16.22
C ASN A 74 -2.49 5.65 -16.66
N GLU A 75 -2.73 5.87 -17.96
CA GLU A 75 -4.09 5.89 -18.54
C GLU A 75 -4.81 4.54 -18.44
N ASN A 76 -4.07 3.43 -18.38
CA ASN A 76 -4.61 2.08 -18.24
C ASN A 76 -4.96 1.71 -16.79
N GLY A 77 -4.55 2.53 -15.82
CA GLY A 77 -4.75 2.28 -14.39
C GLY A 77 -3.59 1.54 -13.71
N ASP A 78 -2.50 1.22 -14.44
CA ASP A 78 -1.32 0.59 -13.85
C ASP A 78 -0.53 1.61 -13.02
N ILE A 79 0.06 1.15 -11.91
CA ILE A 79 0.88 2.01 -11.05
C ILE A 79 2.14 2.46 -11.79
N ALA A 80 2.34 3.78 -11.82
CA ALA A 80 3.54 4.39 -12.39
C ALA A 80 4.70 4.40 -11.38
N PRO A 81 5.99 4.45 -11.83
CA PRO A 81 7.15 4.43 -10.95
C PRO A 81 7.39 5.77 -10.24
N TYR A 82 6.32 6.37 -9.73
CA TYR A 82 6.33 7.64 -9.02
C TYR A 82 5.37 7.61 -7.84
N PHE A 83 5.71 8.37 -6.80
CA PHE A 83 4.84 8.60 -5.66
C PHE A 83 4.81 10.09 -5.29
N LEU A 84 3.76 10.53 -4.61
CA LEU A 84 3.68 11.87 -4.08
C LEU A 84 3.68 11.83 -2.55
N ALA A 85 4.55 12.62 -1.95
CA ALA A 85 4.60 12.87 -0.51
C ALA A 85 4.19 14.31 -0.22
N VAL A 86 3.47 14.55 0.88
CA VAL A 86 3.07 15.88 1.29
C VAL A 86 3.91 16.30 2.50
N ALA A 87 4.78 17.29 2.30
CA ALA A 87 5.58 17.88 3.36
C ALA A 87 4.83 19.06 4.00
N ASN A 88 4.97 19.22 5.32
CA ASN A 88 4.40 20.36 6.04
C ASN A 88 5.39 21.53 6.10
N ARG A 89 5.59 22.21 4.97
CA ARG A 89 6.50 23.36 4.86
C ARG A 89 6.35 24.11 3.54
N LYS A 90 6.83 25.35 3.51
CA LYS A 90 6.97 26.10 2.24
C LYS A 90 8.01 25.43 1.34
N SER A 91 7.75 25.43 0.04
CA SER A 91 8.67 24.91 -0.96
C SER A 91 10.00 25.68 -0.96
N ASP A 92 11.09 24.90 -1.05
CA ASP A 92 12.46 25.39 -1.22
C ASP A 92 13.26 24.31 -1.95
N ILE A 93 13.80 24.64 -3.12
CA ILE A 93 14.39 23.69 -4.07
C ILE A 93 15.46 22.79 -3.43
N GLN A 94 16.34 23.35 -2.61
CA GLN A 94 17.43 22.57 -2.00
C GLN A 94 16.89 21.58 -0.98
N THR A 95 16.02 22.05 -0.09
CA THR A 95 15.44 21.22 0.96
C THR A 95 14.44 20.21 0.39
N ASP A 96 13.63 20.59 -0.59
CA ASP A 96 12.69 19.68 -1.26
C ASP A 96 13.44 18.52 -1.92
N SER A 97 14.56 18.76 -2.58
CA SER A 97 15.43 17.72 -3.13
C SER A 97 15.97 16.76 -2.07
N LEU A 98 16.35 17.24 -0.89
CA LEU A 98 16.80 16.40 0.22
C LEU A 98 15.66 15.55 0.79
N ILE A 99 14.47 16.14 0.94
CA ILE A 99 13.28 15.45 1.41
C ILE A 99 12.87 14.32 0.43
N ILE A 100 12.87 14.60 -0.87
CA ILE A 100 12.57 13.61 -1.91
C ILE A 100 13.53 12.43 -1.79
N LYS A 101 14.84 12.67 -1.78
CA LYS A 101 15.86 11.62 -1.64
C LYS A 101 15.69 10.80 -0.35
N GLY A 102 15.34 11.48 0.75
CA GLY A 102 15.03 10.81 2.02
C GLY A 102 13.85 9.86 1.91
N ASN A 103 12.76 10.33 1.32
CA ASN A 103 11.53 9.54 1.11
C ASN A 103 11.76 8.37 0.14
N GLU A 104 12.48 8.57 -0.96
CA GLU A 104 12.87 7.50 -1.89
C GLU A 104 13.69 6.41 -1.19
N ARG A 105 14.63 6.80 -0.32
CA ARG A 105 15.43 5.85 0.46
C ARG A 105 14.57 5.02 1.43
N VAL A 106 13.64 5.66 2.13
CA VAL A 106 12.73 4.98 3.07
C VAL A 106 11.81 4.04 2.30
N LEU A 107 11.21 4.50 1.20
CA LEU A 107 10.33 3.66 0.39
C LEU A 107 11.08 2.47 -0.19
N ARG A 108 12.31 2.66 -0.69
CA ARG A 108 13.15 1.55 -1.19
C ARG A 108 13.36 0.47 -0.13
N ALA A 109 13.65 0.83 1.11
CA ALA A 109 13.82 -0.14 2.19
C ALA A 109 12.53 -0.93 2.43
N ARG A 110 11.36 -0.27 2.46
CA ARG A 110 10.06 -0.92 2.64
C ARG A 110 9.69 -1.85 1.49
N LEU A 111 9.94 -1.40 0.25
CA LEU A 111 9.66 -2.23 -0.93
C LEU A 111 10.64 -3.41 -1.05
N SER A 112 11.88 -3.27 -0.57
CA SER A 112 12.81 -4.40 -0.48
C SER A 112 12.30 -5.48 0.47
N ASP A 113 11.77 -5.09 1.63
CA ASP A 113 11.14 -6.02 2.57
C ASP A 113 9.90 -6.68 1.94
N ALA A 114 9.05 -5.89 1.28
CA ALA A 114 7.86 -6.39 0.61
C ALA A 114 8.20 -7.39 -0.50
N LEU A 115 9.21 -7.10 -1.32
CA LEU A 115 9.70 -7.99 -2.38
C LEU A 115 10.24 -9.32 -1.81
N PHE A 116 11.01 -9.24 -0.72
CA PHE A 116 11.52 -10.43 -0.04
C PHE A 116 10.38 -11.32 0.48
N PHE A 117 9.37 -10.75 1.12
CA PHE A 117 8.21 -11.50 1.60
C PHE A 117 7.39 -12.07 0.46
N TRP A 118 7.13 -11.27 -0.58
CA TRP A 118 6.42 -11.72 -1.78
C TRP A 118 7.08 -12.93 -2.43
N GLN A 119 8.39 -12.86 -2.65
CA GLN A 119 9.16 -13.98 -3.21
C GLN A 119 9.19 -15.20 -2.28
N THR A 120 9.30 -14.98 -0.98
CA THR A 120 9.29 -16.06 0.02
C THR A 120 7.95 -16.77 0.05
N ASP A 121 6.85 -16.03 -0.03
CA ASP A 121 5.51 -16.59 -0.01
C ASP A 121 5.18 -17.41 -1.26
N GLN A 122 5.78 -17.08 -2.40
CA GLN A 122 5.63 -17.86 -3.63
C GLN A 122 6.37 -19.21 -3.60
N ASN A 123 7.34 -19.41 -2.73
CA ASN A 123 8.13 -20.62 -2.66
C ASN A 123 7.39 -21.84 -2.08
N LYS A 124 6.22 -21.63 -1.48
CA LYS A 124 5.43 -22.68 -0.82
C LYS A 124 3.96 -22.54 -1.15
N SER A 125 3.31 -23.69 -1.28
CA SER A 125 1.86 -23.75 -1.43
C SER A 125 1.13 -23.37 -0.13
N LEU A 126 -0.11 -22.90 -0.24
CA LEU A 126 -0.96 -22.63 0.93
C LEU A 126 -1.13 -23.88 1.81
N LYS A 127 -1.09 -25.10 1.21
CA LYS A 127 -1.16 -26.36 1.94
C LYS A 127 0.05 -26.54 2.87
N GLU A 128 1.25 -26.26 2.38
CA GLU A 128 2.48 -26.35 3.19
C GLU A 128 2.50 -25.31 4.31
N TYR A 129 1.97 -24.10 4.07
CA TYR A 129 1.79 -23.10 5.12
C TYR A 129 0.76 -23.53 6.17
N ARG A 130 -0.34 -24.18 5.75
CA ARG A 130 -1.35 -24.72 6.67
C ARG A 130 -0.76 -25.74 7.66
N GLU A 131 0.15 -26.59 7.22
CA GLU A 131 0.80 -27.58 8.09
C GLU A 131 1.53 -26.93 9.28
N LYS A 132 2.13 -25.76 9.07
CA LYS A 132 2.83 -25.00 10.12
C LYS A 132 1.89 -24.43 11.19
N LEU A 133 0.61 -24.27 10.89
CA LEU A 133 -0.38 -23.74 11.84
C LEU A 133 -0.61 -24.67 13.04
N GLY A 134 -0.19 -25.94 12.94
CA GLY A 134 -0.23 -26.90 14.03
C GLY A 134 0.71 -26.58 15.20
N SER A 135 1.75 -25.76 14.97
CA SER A 135 2.68 -25.32 16.01
C SER A 135 2.28 -23.99 16.67
N ILE A 136 1.27 -23.31 16.13
CA ILE A 136 0.86 -21.97 16.61
C ILE A 136 -0.33 -22.11 17.57
N THR A 137 -0.14 -21.73 18.83
CA THR A 137 -1.24 -21.69 19.82
C THR A 137 -2.21 -20.57 19.48
N PHE A 138 -3.51 -20.90 19.28
CA PHE A 138 -4.54 -19.89 19.06
C PHE A 138 -4.83 -19.10 20.34
N TYR A 139 -5.11 -19.81 21.42
CA TYR A 139 -5.28 -19.24 22.76
C TYR A 139 -5.04 -20.35 23.80
N LYS A 140 -4.52 -19.97 24.97
CA LYS A 140 -4.29 -20.93 26.07
C LYS A 140 -5.61 -21.63 26.46
N GLY A 141 -5.64 -22.94 26.31
CA GLY A 141 -6.85 -23.76 26.58
C GLY A 141 -7.83 -23.88 25.43
N LEU A 142 -7.66 -23.15 24.30
CA LEU A 142 -8.54 -23.25 23.12
C LEU A 142 -7.89 -23.96 21.94
N GLY A 143 -6.69 -24.50 22.12
CA GLY A 143 -6.00 -25.29 21.12
C GLY A 143 -5.14 -24.46 20.16
N GLN A 144 -4.88 -25.02 18.98
CA GLN A 144 -3.97 -24.49 17.98
C GLN A 144 -4.72 -23.82 16.81
N VAL A 145 -4.01 -22.98 16.05
CA VAL A 145 -4.58 -22.28 14.90
C VAL A 145 -5.06 -23.27 13.83
N SER A 146 -4.37 -24.42 13.63
CA SER A 146 -4.83 -25.48 12.71
C SER A 146 -6.24 -25.97 13.03
N GLN A 147 -6.56 -26.21 14.31
CA GLN A 147 -7.88 -26.64 14.74
C GLN A 147 -8.96 -25.57 14.47
N LYS A 148 -8.61 -24.29 14.56
CA LYS A 148 -9.50 -23.20 14.17
C LYS A 148 -9.75 -23.24 12.65
N VAL A 149 -8.71 -23.43 11.84
CA VAL A 149 -8.81 -23.51 10.39
C VAL A 149 -9.69 -24.68 9.97
N ASP A 150 -9.54 -25.86 10.60
CA ASP A 150 -10.39 -27.04 10.31
C ASP A 150 -11.89 -26.79 10.59
N ARG A 151 -12.18 -26.03 11.66
CA ARG A 151 -13.57 -25.62 11.93
C ARG A 151 -14.10 -24.62 10.91
N MET A 152 -13.25 -23.66 10.50
CA MET A 152 -13.61 -22.67 9.47
C MET A 152 -13.87 -23.34 8.11
N GLU A 153 -13.07 -24.33 7.74
CA GLU A 153 -13.23 -25.08 6.50
C GLU A 153 -14.58 -25.81 6.45
N ARG A 154 -14.93 -26.53 7.53
CA ARG A 154 -16.24 -27.20 7.64
C ARG A 154 -17.40 -26.21 7.58
N LEU A 155 -17.26 -25.08 8.25
CA LEU A 155 -18.27 -24.03 8.26
C LEU A 155 -18.44 -23.40 6.88
N ALA A 156 -17.34 -23.11 6.19
CA ALA A 156 -17.36 -22.57 4.84
C ALA A 156 -18.05 -23.53 3.84
N ALA A 157 -17.73 -24.84 3.91
CA ALA A 157 -18.39 -25.85 3.10
C ALA A 157 -19.91 -25.92 3.36
N LEU A 158 -20.31 -25.84 4.65
CA LEU A 158 -21.72 -25.82 5.02
C LEU A 158 -22.42 -24.57 4.48
N ILE A 159 -21.82 -23.39 4.65
CA ILE A 159 -22.38 -22.11 4.15
C ILE A 159 -22.51 -22.14 2.62
N ALA A 160 -21.46 -22.61 1.92
CA ALA A 160 -21.48 -22.73 0.46
C ALA A 160 -22.66 -23.58 -0.05
N SER A 161 -23.03 -24.64 0.68
CA SER A 161 -24.18 -25.45 0.30
C SER A 161 -25.54 -24.74 0.34
N PHE A 162 -25.62 -23.58 1.00
CA PHE A 162 -26.84 -22.75 1.03
C PHE A 162 -26.85 -21.65 -0.02
N ILE A 163 -25.74 -21.45 -0.75
CA ILE A 163 -25.59 -20.43 -1.77
C ILE A 163 -25.63 -21.10 -3.14
N PRO A 164 -26.70 -20.92 -3.96
CA PRO A 164 -26.87 -21.64 -5.23
C PRO A 164 -25.73 -21.41 -6.24
N GLU A 165 -25.05 -20.27 -6.14
CA GLU A 165 -23.97 -19.84 -7.03
C GLU A 165 -22.60 -20.47 -6.67
N CYS A 166 -22.49 -21.16 -5.54
CA CYS A 166 -21.25 -21.79 -5.05
C CYS A 166 -21.23 -23.32 -5.20
N SER A 167 -22.30 -23.92 -5.79
CA SER A 167 -22.45 -25.36 -5.99
C SER A 167 -22.02 -25.85 -7.37
#